data_187cb62ef6474361f0604bf6b7376d62
#
_entry.id   187cb62ef6474361f0604bf6b7376d62
#
_cell.length_a   1.000
_cell.length_b   1.000
_cell.length_c   1.000
_cell.angle_alpha   90.00
_cell.angle_beta   90.00
_cell.angle_gamma   90.00
#
_symmetry.space_group_name_H-M   'P 1'
#
loop_
_entity.id
_entity.type
_entity.pdbx_description
1 polymer ?
#
loop_
_entity_poly.entity_id
_entity_poly.type
_entity_poly.pdbx_seq_one_letter_code
_entity_poly.pdbx_strand_id
1 'polypeptide(L)'
;MEMEKQLKKLSLTGVAMAILLTLAPNDVFAMHIMEGFLPPMWALAWWILFLPCLFMGLVRLKQIVAEDSNQKVLLALCGAFIFVLSALKIPSVTGSCSHPTGVGLAVFLFGPVVVAVLGAIVLLFQALLLAHGGLTTLGANGMSMAVIGPVVGYLVWKMACKAGLRRDIGVFLCAMLADLTTYFVTSVQLGLAFPDPQFGVSGSIVKFMGVFCITQIPIAIAEGLLTVMIYDQLTKRKLITAETH
;
A
#
# COMPACT_ATOMS: atom_id res chain seq x y z
N MET A 1 -45.24 -3.45 11.96
CA MET A 1 -45.23 -1.96 11.83
C MET A 1 -43.83 -1.38 12.10
N GLU A 2 -43.15 -1.71 13.22
CA GLU A 2 -41.80 -1.22 13.54
C GLU A 2 -40.72 -1.74 12.58
N MET A 3 -40.76 -3.04 12.27
CA MET A 3 -39.82 -3.71 11.36
C MET A 3 -39.94 -3.20 9.91
N GLU A 4 -41.13 -2.87 9.48
CA GLU A 4 -41.40 -2.31 8.15
C GLU A 4 -40.89 -0.86 8.01
N LYS A 5 -40.96 -0.07 9.09
CA LYS A 5 -40.37 1.26 9.18
C LYS A 5 -38.81 1.20 9.17
N GLN A 6 -38.23 0.21 9.83
CA GLN A 6 -36.79 -0.03 9.83
C GLN A 6 -36.29 -0.44 8.43
N LEU A 7 -36.99 -1.34 7.75
CA LEU A 7 -36.67 -1.75 6.37
C LEU A 7 -36.80 -0.60 5.36
N LYS A 8 -37.84 0.26 5.50
CA LYS A 8 -37.95 1.47 4.67
C LYS A 8 -36.85 2.49 4.92
N LYS A 9 -36.43 2.68 6.18
CA LYS A 9 -35.30 3.54 6.50
C LYS A 9 -33.99 2.99 5.90
N LEU A 10 -33.76 1.66 6.01
CA LEU A 10 -32.56 1.03 5.44
C LEU A 10 -32.53 1.13 3.91
N SER A 11 -33.69 0.95 3.25
CA SER A 11 -33.78 1.11 1.79
C SER A 11 -33.61 2.56 1.34
N LEU A 12 -34.14 3.53 2.10
CA LEU A 12 -34.00 4.95 1.78
C LEU A 12 -32.55 5.45 1.96
N THR A 13 -31.86 4.99 3.01
CA THR A 13 -30.42 5.27 3.20
C THR A 13 -29.57 4.59 2.14
N GLY A 14 -29.90 3.37 1.73
CA GLY A 14 -29.22 2.68 0.64
C GLY A 14 -29.40 3.37 -0.71
N VAL A 15 -30.61 3.82 -1.02
CA VAL A 15 -30.91 4.59 -2.24
C VAL A 15 -30.23 5.97 -2.20
N ALA A 16 -30.29 6.68 -1.06
CA ALA A 16 -29.60 7.97 -0.90
C ALA A 16 -28.08 7.82 -1.05
N MET A 17 -27.49 6.76 -0.50
CA MET A 17 -26.06 6.45 -0.66
C MET A 17 -25.73 6.14 -2.12
N ALA A 18 -26.56 5.36 -2.82
CA ALA A 18 -26.38 5.07 -4.24
C ALA A 18 -26.48 6.33 -5.11
N ILE A 19 -27.42 7.23 -4.82
CA ILE A 19 -27.57 8.52 -5.50
C ILE A 19 -26.37 9.43 -5.21
N LEU A 20 -25.87 9.48 -3.97
CA LEU A 20 -24.67 10.24 -3.61
C LEU A 20 -23.44 9.72 -4.36
N LEU A 21 -23.32 8.40 -4.53
CA LEU A 21 -22.23 7.76 -5.26
C LEU A 21 -22.30 8.02 -6.78
N THR A 22 -23.49 8.20 -7.34
CA THR A 22 -23.69 8.50 -8.77
C THR A 22 -23.58 10.01 -9.10
N LEU A 23 -23.81 10.87 -8.11
CA LEU A 23 -23.69 12.33 -8.27
C LEU A 23 -22.30 12.85 -7.89
N ALA A 24 -21.42 12.02 -7.33
CA ALA A 24 -20.03 12.39 -7.11
C ALA A 24 -19.33 12.61 -8.46
N PRO A 25 -18.58 13.71 -8.64
CA PRO A 25 -17.80 13.89 -9.87
C PRO A 25 -16.89 12.68 -10.08
N ASN A 26 -16.84 12.19 -11.33
CA ASN A 26 -16.13 10.96 -11.72
C ASN A 26 -14.58 11.04 -11.63
N ASP A 27 -14.04 11.88 -10.79
CA ASP A 27 -12.62 11.86 -10.46
C ASP A 27 -12.40 10.69 -9.47
N VAL A 28 -12.25 9.49 -10.03
CA VAL A 28 -11.95 8.28 -9.27
C VAL A 28 -10.52 8.38 -8.76
N PHE A 29 -10.35 8.88 -7.57
CA PHE A 29 -9.06 8.87 -6.87
C PHE A 29 -8.83 7.47 -6.31
N ALA A 30 -8.09 6.64 -7.05
CA ALA A 30 -7.61 5.38 -6.53
C ALA A 30 -6.27 5.61 -5.79
N MET A 31 -5.96 4.78 -4.78
CA MET A 31 -4.66 4.81 -4.13
C MET A 31 -3.50 4.62 -5.12
N HIS A 32 -3.63 3.66 -6.03
CA HIS A 32 -2.72 3.57 -7.16
C HIS A 32 -3.10 4.65 -8.17
N ILE A 33 -2.13 5.52 -8.46
CA ILE A 33 -2.29 6.53 -9.50
C ILE A 33 -2.55 5.80 -10.82
N MET A 34 -3.70 6.07 -11.43
CA MET A 34 -4.18 5.37 -12.62
C MET A 34 -3.35 5.73 -13.86
N GLU A 35 -3.41 4.84 -14.87
CA GLU A 35 -2.78 5.07 -16.17
C GLU A 35 -3.20 6.41 -16.79
N GLY A 36 -2.21 7.18 -17.23
CA GLY A 36 -2.45 8.48 -17.86
C GLY A 36 -2.88 9.62 -16.92
N PHE A 37 -3.05 9.36 -15.61
CA PHE A 37 -3.48 10.40 -14.66
C PHE A 37 -2.38 11.42 -14.35
N LEU A 38 -1.11 10.98 -14.23
CA LEU A 38 0.00 11.90 -14.01
C LEU A 38 0.43 12.59 -15.32
N PRO A 39 0.73 13.90 -15.27
CA PRO A 39 1.40 14.57 -16.38
C PRO A 39 2.70 13.82 -16.75
N PRO A 40 3.04 13.69 -18.05
CA PRO A 40 4.17 12.88 -18.52
C PRO A 40 5.52 13.19 -17.84
N MET A 41 5.78 14.46 -17.54
CA MET A 41 7.01 14.88 -16.85
C MET A 41 7.10 14.32 -15.42
N TRP A 42 5.99 14.30 -14.69
CA TRP A 42 5.93 13.71 -13.34
C TRP A 42 6.05 12.18 -13.40
N ALA A 43 5.38 11.55 -14.35
CA ALA A 43 5.51 10.10 -14.56
C ALA A 43 6.97 9.71 -14.84
N LEU A 44 7.64 10.43 -15.75
CA LEU A 44 9.05 10.22 -16.08
C LEU A 44 9.97 10.46 -14.87
N ALA A 45 9.75 11.54 -14.11
CA ALA A 45 10.55 11.85 -12.93
C ALA A 45 10.49 10.72 -11.88
N TRP A 46 9.30 10.21 -11.61
CA TRP A 46 9.14 9.09 -10.66
C TRP A 46 9.75 7.78 -11.17
N TRP A 47 9.70 7.53 -12.50
CA TRP A 47 10.41 6.40 -13.09
C TRP A 47 11.93 6.51 -12.92
N ILE A 48 12.51 7.68 -13.18
CA ILE A 48 13.95 7.94 -13.00
C ILE A 48 14.37 7.67 -11.55
N LEU A 49 13.54 8.06 -10.56
CA LEU A 49 13.81 7.82 -9.16
C LEU A 49 13.62 6.34 -8.76
N PHE A 50 12.67 5.65 -9.37
CA PHE A 50 12.35 4.26 -9.03
C PHE A 50 13.35 3.26 -9.61
N LEU A 51 13.86 3.46 -10.82
CA LEU A 51 14.76 2.52 -11.50
C LEU A 51 16.02 2.14 -10.70
N PRO A 52 16.75 3.08 -10.05
CA PRO A 52 17.88 2.72 -9.20
C PRO A 52 17.49 1.81 -8.03
N CYS A 53 16.35 2.09 -7.38
CA CYS A 53 15.84 1.27 -6.28
C CYS A 53 15.48 -0.14 -6.75
N LEU A 54 14.84 -0.25 -7.91
CA LEU A 54 14.51 -1.51 -8.54
C LEU A 54 15.77 -2.31 -8.88
N PHE A 55 16.81 -1.66 -9.42
CA PHE A 55 18.08 -2.30 -9.72
C PHE A 55 18.77 -2.84 -8.46
N MET A 56 18.86 -2.03 -7.39
CA MET A 56 19.40 -2.47 -6.11
C MET A 56 18.60 -3.66 -5.55
N GLY A 57 17.28 -3.62 -5.67
CA GLY A 57 16.39 -4.71 -5.28
C GLY A 57 16.68 -6.01 -6.04
N LEU A 58 16.88 -5.94 -7.35
CA LEU A 58 17.22 -7.10 -8.19
C LEU A 58 18.55 -7.73 -7.78
N VAL A 59 19.57 -6.91 -7.49
CA VAL A 59 20.86 -7.40 -7.01
C VAL A 59 20.69 -8.13 -5.68
N ARG A 60 19.98 -7.51 -4.72
CA ARG A 60 19.75 -8.12 -3.42
C ARG A 60 18.92 -9.39 -3.49
N LEU A 61 17.88 -9.40 -4.31
CA LEU A 61 17.05 -10.60 -4.55
C LEU A 61 17.90 -11.77 -5.08
N LYS A 62 18.76 -11.52 -6.07
CA LYS A 62 19.69 -12.54 -6.61
C LYS A 62 20.62 -13.10 -5.54
N GLN A 63 21.16 -12.26 -4.65
CA GLN A 63 21.99 -12.69 -3.54
C GLN A 63 21.26 -13.63 -2.60
N ILE A 64 20.06 -13.25 -2.13
CA ILE A 64 19.24 -14.05 -1.22
C ILE A 64 18.95 -15.44 -1.83
N VAL A 65 18.57 -15.47 -3.10
CA VAL A 65 18.26 -16.72 -3.80
C VAL A 65 19.50 -17.58 -4.03
N ALA A 66 20.68 -16.96 -4.21
CA ALA A 66 21.95 -17.66 -4.35
C ALA A 66 22.44 -18.23 -3.02
N GLU A 67 22.22 -17.54 -1.90
CA GLU A 67 22.58 -17.99 -0.55
C GLU A 67 21.69 -19.17 -0.09
N ASP A 68 20.38 -19.07 -0.33
CA ASP A 68 19.41 -20.14 0.02
C ASP A 68 18.28 -20.19 -1.01
N SER A 69 18.29 -21.23 -1.84
CA SER A 69 17.26 -21.45 -2.88
C SER A 69 15.85 -21.63 -2.31
N ASN A 70 15.71 -22.06 -1.04
CA ASN A 70 14.40 -22.26 -0.41
C ASN A 70 13.68 -20.91 -0.15
N GLN A 71 14.43 -19.81 -0.07
CA GLN A 71 13.88 -18.46 0.10
C GLN A 71 12.96 -18.06 -1.08
N LYS A 72 13.08 -18.69 -2.24
CA LYS A 72 12.18 -18.45 -3.40
C LYS A 72 10.71 -18.66 -3.03
N VAL A 73 10.41 -19.70 -2.26
CA VAL A 73 9.04 -20.02 -1.85
C VAL A 73 8.50 -18.91 -0.93
N LEU A 74 9.31 -18.46 0.04
CA LEU A 74 8.92 -17.41 0.97
C LEU A 74 8.79 -16.06 0.27
N LEU A 75 9.69 -15.75 -0.67
CA LEU A 75 9.59 -14.55 -1.53
C LEU A 75 8.33 -14.56 -2.39
N ALA A 76 7.99 -15.72 -2.99
CA ALA A 76 6.77 -15.88 -3.77
C ALA A 76 5.51 -15.73 -2.89
N LEU A 77 5.54 -16.27 -1.66
CA LEU A 77 4.46 -16.08 -0.68
C LEU A 77 4.27 -14.60 -0.33
N CYS A 78 5.36 -13.88 -0.08
CA CYS A 78 5.30 -12.45 0.17
C CYS A 78 4.74 -11.67 -1.03
N GLY A 79 5.18 -11.99 -2.25
CA GLY A 79 4.65 -11.38 -3.47
C GLY A 79 3.15 -11.66 -3.65
N ALA A 80 2.70 -12.89 -3.41
CA ALA A 80 1.29 -13.26 -3.44
C ALA A 80 0.48 -12.53 -2.36
N PHE A 81 1.03 -12.39 -1.15
CA PHE A 81 0.39 -11.65 -0.07
C PHE A 81 0.21 -10.16 -0.42
N ILE A 82 1.26 -9.51 -0.94
CA ILE A 82 1.19 -8.14 -1.44
C ILE A 82 0.12 -8.04 -2.53
N PHE A 83 0.11 -8.96 -3.51
CA PHE A 83 -0.85 -8.93 -4.62
C PHE A 83 -2.29 -9.07 -4.13
N VAL A 84 -2.58 -10.05 -3.28
CA VAL A 84 -3.94 -10.32 -2.79
C VAL A 84 -4.47 -9.14 -1.97
N LEU A 85 -3.68 -8.61 -1.03
CA LEU A 85 -4.11 -7.49 -0.21
C LEU A 85 -4.31 -6.23 -1.02
N SER A 86 -3.36 -5.87 -1.86
CA SER A 86 -3.43 -4.65 -2.65
C SER A 86 -4.41 -4.73 -3.84
N ALA A 87 -4.91 -5.93 -4.17
CA ALA A 87 -6.00 -6.11 -5.13
C ALA A 87 -7.40 -5.86 -4.53
N LEU A 88 -7.53 -5.80 -3.20
CA LEU A 88 -8.80 -5.51 -2.53
C LEU A 88 -9.17 -4.04 -2.75
N LYS A 89 -10.23 -3.80 -3.52
CA LYS A 89 -10.73 -2.45 -3.78
C LYS A 89 -11.84 -2.13 -2.79
N ILE A 90 -11.49 -1.46 -1.68
CA ILE A 90 -12.46 -1.04 -0.67
C ILE A 90 -12.93 0.37 -1.04
N PRO A 91 -14.25 0.58 -1.28
CA PRO A 91 -14.77 1.90 -1.59
C PRO A 91 -14.44 2.90 -0.48
N SER A 92 -13.96 4.08 -0.87
CA SER A 92 -13.65 5.18 0.02
C SER A 92 -14.52 6.39 -0.30
N VAL A 93 -14.31 7.50 0.42
CA VAL A 93 -15.05 8.75 0.21
C VAL A 93 -14.78 9.32 -1.18
N THR A 94 -15.73 10.09 -1.72
CA THR A 94 -15.61 10.78 -3.02
C THR A 94 -15.36 9.87 -4.23
N GLY A 95 -15.83 8.60 -4.18
CA GLY A 95 -15.61 7.64 -5.27
C GLY A 95 -14.18 7.08 -5.37
N SER A 96 -13.31 7.39 -4.40
CA SER A 96 -11.97 6.79 -4.32
C SER A 96 -12.02 5.32 -3.86
N CYS A 97 -10.92 4.62 -4.01
CA CYS A 97 -10.75 3.30 -3.40
C CYS A 97 -9.47 3.27 -2.56
N SER A 98 -9.56 2.53 -1.46
CA SER A 98 -8.45 2.26 -0.56
C SER A 98 -8.21 0.75 -0.47
N HIS A 99 -7.01 0.34 -0.16
CA HIS A 99 -6.68 -1.07 0.03
C HIS A 99 -5.43 -1.19 0.92
N PRO A 100 -5.24 -2.31 1.63
CA PRO A 100 -4.00 -2.59 2.32
C PRO A 100 -2.87 -2.79 1.31
N THR A 101 -1.65 -2.47 1.68
CA THR A 101 -0.47 -2.63 0.78
C THR A 101 0.08 -4.05 0.78
N GLY A 102 0.04 -4.72 1.92
CA GLY A 102 0.61 -6.05 2.12
C GLY A 102 2.15 -6.09 2.17
N VAL A 103 2.82 -4.95 2.07
CA VAL A 103 4.30 -4.92 2.00
C VAL A 103 4.97 -5.23 3.33
N GLY A 104 4.28 -5.02 4.45
CA GLY A 104 4.83 -5.15 5.80
C GLY A 104 5.48 -6.50 6.07
N LEU A 105 4.88 -7.60 5.63
CA LEU A 105 5.43 -8.94 5.77
C LEU A 105 6.77 -9.09 5.05
N ALA A 106 6.86 -8.65 3.81
CA ALA A 106 8.08 -8.74 3.01
C ALA A 106 9.18 -7.82 3.56
N VAL A 107 8.82 -6.63 4.07
CA VAL A 107 9.73 -5.70 4.74
C VAL A 107 10.36 -6.35 5.96
N PHE A 108 9.54 -6.97 6.78
CA PHE A 108 10.00 -7.63 8.01
C PHE A 108 10.93 -8.82 7.70
N LEU A 109 10.59 -9.64 6.70
CA LEU A 109 11.33 -10.87 6.40
C LEU A 109 12.61 -10.64 5.58
N PHE A 110 12.59 -9.73 4.62
CA PHE A 110 13.66 -9.56 3.63
C PHE A 110 14.27 -8.17 3.60
N GLY A 111 13.71 -7.24 4.36
CA GLY A 111 14.11 -5.84 4.33
C GLY A 111 13.50 -5.06 3.15
N PRO A 112 13.61 -3.72 3.17
CA PRO A 112 12.88 -2.85 2.24
C PRO A 112 13.40 -2.93 0.80
N VAL A 113 14.69 -3.24 0.60
CA VAL A 113 15.32 -3.22 -0.73
C VAL A 113 14.72 -4.27 -1.66
N VAL A 114 14.40 -5.46 -1.16
CA VAL A 114 13.78 -6.55 -1.93
C VAL A 114 12.34 -6.22 -2.31
N VAL A 115 11.65 -5.46 -1.46
CA VAL A 115 10.25 -5.07 -1.68
C VAL A 115 10.11 -4.21 -2.94
N ALA A 116 11.13 -3.46 -3.33
CA ALA A 116 11.12 -2.71 -4.60
C ALA A 116 10.85 -3.64 -5.80
N VAL A 117 11.41 -4.86 -5.81
CA VAL A 117 11.19 -5.84 -6.88
C VAL A 117 9.84 -6.53 -6.74
N LEU A 118 9.51 -7.00 -5.54
CA LEU A 118 8.23 -7.68 -5.32
C LEU A 118 7.05 -6.75 -5.63
N GLY A 119 7.13 -5.50 -5.16
CA GLY A 119 6.13 -4.47 -5.45
C GLY A 119 6.06 -4.12 -6.94
N ALA A 120 7.19 -4.00 -7.64
CA ALA A 120 7.19 -3.77 -9.08
C ALA A 120 6.47 -4.88 -9.85
N ILE A 121 6.74 -6.13 -9.51
CA ILE A 121 6.08 -7.29 -10.13
C ILE A 121 4.57 -7.26 -9.85
N VAL A 122 4.18 -7.00 -8.60
CA VAL A 122 2.77 -6.91 -8.21
C VAL A 122 2.05 -5.78 -8.94
N LEU A 123 2.64 -4.57 -8.93
CA LEU A 123 2.08 -3.40 -9.61
C LEU A 123 1.96 -3.62 -11.13
N LEU A 124 2.93 -4.32 -11.74
CA LEU A 124 2.88 -4.69 -13.15
C LEU A 124 1.69 -5.61 -13.43
N PHE A 125 1.51 -6.68 -12.63
CA PHE A 125 0.36 -7.57 -12.78
C PHE A 125 -0.97 -6.88 -12.52
N GLN A 126 -1.04 -5.98 -11.54
CA GLN A 126 -2.25 -5.22 -11.28
C GLN A 126 -2.60 -4.27 -12.43
N ALA A 127 -1.61 -3.59 -13.02
CA ALA A 127 -1.83 -2.74 -14.19
C ALA A 127 -2.33 -3.55 -15.40
N LEU A 128 -1.74 -4.73 -15.66
CA LEU A 128 -2.07 -5.55 -16.83
C LEU A 128 -3.36 -6.37 -16.67
N LEU A 129 -3.63 -6.92 -15.48
CA LEU A 129 -4.72 -7.87 -15.26
C LEU A 129 -5.95 -7.25 -14.60
N LEU A 130 -5.78 -6.22 -13.78
CA LEU A 130 -6.84 -5.67 -12.95
C LEU A 130 -7.22 -4.23 -13.32
N ALA A 131 -6.56 -3.63 -14.32
CA ALA A 131 -6.68 -2.21 -14.64
C ALA A 131 -6.55 -1.33 -13.37
N HIS A 132 -5.57 -1.66 -12.50
CA HIS A 132 -5.32 -1.01 -11.23
C HIS A 132 -3.92 -0.40 -11.21
N GLY A 133 -3.82 0.93 -11.10
CA GLY A 133 -2.60 1.66 -11.40
C GLY A 133 -2.37 1.80 -12.92
N GLY A 134 -1.12 1.85 -13.36
CA GLY A 134 -0.78 1.95 -14.78
C GLY A 134 0.70 1.74 -15.03
N LEU A 135 1.07 1.50 -16.29
CA LEU A 135 2.46 1.33 -16.69
C LEU A 135 3.22 2.66 -16.66
N THR A 136 2.61 3.75 -17.10
CA THR A 136 3.21 5.08 -17.03
C THR A 136 3.39 5.55 -15.61
N THR A 137 2.47 5.22 -14.72
CA THR A 137 2.47 5.61 -13.31
C THR A 137 3.14 4.60 -12.38
N LEU A 138 3.63 3.47 -12.92
CA LEU A 138 4.27 2.41 -12.13
C LEU A 138 5.48 2.93 -11.34
N GLY A 139 6.26 3.85 -11.90
CA GLY A 139 7.37 4.49 -11.19
C GLY A 139 6.92 5.26 -9.95
N ALA A 140 5.82 6.00 -10.03
CA ALA A 140 5.23 6.73 -8.89
C ALA A 140 4.66 5.77 -7.84
N ASN A 141 3.83 4.81 -8.27
CA ASN A 141 3.25 3.79 -7.40
C ASN A 141 4.34 2.92 -6.75
N GLY A 142 5.40 2.59 -7.49
CA GLY A 142 6.57 1.88 -6.99
C GLY A 142 7.34 2.67 -5.93
N MET A 143 7.54 3.96 -6.14
CA MET A 143 8.21 4.83 -5.15
C MET A 143 7.42 4.92 -3.85
N SER A 144 6.10 5.08 -3.91
CA SER A 144 5.28 5.16 -2.70
C SER A 144 5.17 3.82 -1.98
N MET A 145 4.70 2.77 -2.68
CA MET A 145 4.34 1.48 -2.08
C MET A 145 5.52 0.51 -1.94
N ALA A 146 6.46 0.51 -2.90
CA ALA A 146 7.52 -0.49 -2.92
C ALA A 146 8.88 0.04 -2.43
N VAL A 147 9.03 1.36 -2.21
CA VAL A 147 10.28 1.95 -1.72
C VAL A 147 10.07 2.72 -0.43
N ILE A 148 9.38 3.86 -0.44
CA ILE A 148 9.34 4.78 0.72
C ILE A 148 8.52 4.18 1.86
N GLY A 149 7.33 3.63 1.60
CA GLY A 149 6.53 2.92 2.60
C GLY A 149 7.34 1.81 3.30
N PRO A 150 7.93 0.86 2.54
CA PRO A 150 8.82 -0.17 3.07
C PRO A 150 10.00 0.34 3.89
N VAL A 151 10.68 1.39 3.43
CA VAL A 151 11.82 1.98 4.17
C VAL A 151 11.37 2.51 5.53
N VAL A 152 10.27 3.26 5.58
CA VAL A 152 9.74 3.78 6.85
C VAL A 152 9.28 2.63 7.76
N GLY A 153 8.56 1.64 7.22
CA GLY A 153 8.17 0.44 7.99
C GLY A 153 9.37 -0.26 8.59
N TYR A 154 10.45 -0.44 7.82
CA TYR A 154 11.69 -1.05 8.31
C TYR A 154 12.38 -0.22 9.40
N LEU A 155 12.45 1.09 9.24
CA LEU A 155 13.00 1.97 10.27
C LEU A 155 12.22 1.87 11.57
N VAL A 156 10.89 1.86 11.49
CA VAL A 156 10.01 1.68 12.65
C VAL A 156 10.24 0.31 13.31
N TRP A 157 10.36 -0.75 12.52
CA TRP A 157 10.74 -2.07 13.02
C TRP A 157 12.07 -2.02 13.79
N LYS A 158 13.12 -1.43 13.21
CA LYS A 158 14.43 -1.29 13.88
C LYS A 158 14.33 -0.47 15.17
N MET A 159 13.53 0.59 15.17
CA MET A 159 13.30 1.40 16.38
C MET A 159 12.56 0.61 17.46
N ALA A 160 11.53 -0.17 17.10
CA ALA A 160 10.80 -1.03 18.01
C ALA A 160 11.72 -2.07 18.66
N CYS A 161 12.61 -2.69 17.87
CA CYS A 161 13.61 -3.63 18.38
C CYS A 161 14.58 -2.94 19.36
N LYS A 162 15.10 -1.76 19.03
CA LYS A 162 15.98 -0.98 19.91
C LYS A 162 15.30 -0.56 21.22
N ALA A 163 14.01 -0.28 21.18
CA ALA A 163 13.22 0.07 22.34
C ALA A 163 12.81 -1.15 23.19
N GLY A 164 13.21 -2.38 22.81
CA GLY A 164 12.88 -3.60 23.53
C GLY A 164 11.39 -3.98 23.47
N LEU A 165 10.66 -3.48 22.49
CA LEU A 165 9.23 -3.83 22.32
C LEU A 165 9.09 -5.29 21.91
N ARG A 166 7.94 -5.88 22.28
CA ARG A 166 7.57 -7.24 21.85
C ARG A 166 7.57 -7.29 20.31
N ARG A 167 8.01 -8.42 19.78
CA ARG A 167 8.19 -8.59 18.33
C ARG A 167 6.90 -8.44 17.55
N ASP A 168 5.80 -8.92 18.05
CA ASP A 168 4.47 -8.77 17.46
C ASP A 168 4.06 -7.30 17.31
N ILE A 169 4.35 -6.47 18.34
CA ILE A 169 4.12 -5.02 18.29
C ILE A 169 4.98 -4.39 17.20
N GLY A 170 6.25 -4.78 17.10
CA GLY A 170 7.16 -4.28 16.07
C GLY A 170 6.69 -4.64 14.66
N VAL A 171 6.24 -5.88 14.43
CA VAL A 171 5.67 -6.34 13.14
C VAL A 171 4.39 -5.56 12.80
N PHE A 172 3.51 -5.38 13.79
CA PHE A 172 2.29 -4.59 13.63
C PHE A 172 2.60 -3.16 13.20
N LEU A 173 3.48 -2.48 13.93
CA LEU A 173 3.85 -1.08 13.63
C LEU A 173 4.57 -0.96 12.28
N CYS A 174 5.41 -1.93 11.92
CA CYS A 174 6.08 -1.98 10.62
C CYS A 174 5.06 -1.98 9.48
N ALA A 175 4.10 -2.89 9.50
CA ALA A 175 3.09 -3.02 8.46
C ALA A 175 2.16 -1.81 8.42
N MET A 176 1.60 -1.41 9.57
CA MET A 176 0.70 -0.27 9.67
C MET A 176 1.33 1.03 9.17
N LEU A 177 2.57 1.32 9.58
CA LEU A 177 3.22 2.57 9.19
C LEU A 177 3.80 2.53 7.77
N ALA A 178 4.17 1.36 7.24
CA ALA A 178 4.49 1.21 5.82
C ALA A 178 3.28 1.57 4.95
N ASP A 179 2.09 1.07 5.31
CA ASP A 179 0.85 1.34 4.61
C ASP A 179 0.48 2.84 4.67
N LEU A 180 0.39 3.43 5.87
CA LEU A 180 0.07 4.86 6.03
C LEU A 180 1.06 5.77 5.30
N THR A 181 2.36 5.43 5.33
CA THR A 181 3.39 6.18 4.61
C THR A 181 3.19 6.12 3.10
N THR A 182 2.77 4.98 2.57
CA THR A 182 2.45 4.85 1.14
C THR A 182 1.39 5.87 0.71
N TYR A 183 0.33 6.02 1.50
CA TYR A 183 -0.73 7.00 1.23
C TYR A 183 -0.27 8.45 1.38
N PHE A 184 0.54 8.71 2.40
CA PHE A 184 1.14 10.04 2.57
C PHE A 184 1.97 10.42 1.35
N VAL A 185 2.85 9.52 0.88
CA VAL A 185 3.69 9.77 -0.30
C VAL A 185 2.85 9.94 -1.56
N THR A 186 1.82 9.12 -1.75
CA THR A 186 0.88 9.27 -2.88
C THR A 186 0.18 10.64 -2.84
N SER A 187 -0.24 11.11 -1.66
CA SER A 187 -0.82 12.44 -1.50
C SER A 187 0.16 13.56 -1.85
N VAL A 188 1.45 13.39 -1.51
CA VAL A 188 2.51 14.32 -1.92
C VAL A 188 2.71 14.30 -3.43
N GLN A 189 2.78 13.11 -4.04
CA GLN A 189 2.93 12.94 -5.49
C GLN A 189 1.80 13.65 -6.26
N LEU A 190 0.56 13.44 -5.83
CA LEU A 190 -0.61 14.08 -6.41
C LEU A 190 -0.63 15.59 -6.16
N GLY A 191 -0.27 16.03 -4.95
CA GLY A 191 -0.21 17.45 -4.62
C GLY A 191 0.83 18.23 -5.41
N LEU A 192 1.97 17.59 -5.72
CA LEU A 192 3.00 18.16 -6.60
C LEU A 192 2.55 18.26 -8.06
N ALA A 193 1.83 17.24 -8.55
CA ALA A 193 1.35 17.20 -9.93
C ALA A 193 0.14 18.11 -10.16
N PHE A 194 -0.72 18.30 -9.13
CA PHE A 194 -1.98 19.04 -9.21
C PHE A 194 -2.11 20.02 -8.04
N PRO A 195 -1.37 21.13 -8.05
CA PRO A 195 -1.46 22.14 -6.97
C PRO A 195 -2.86 22.77 -6.91
N ASP A 196 -3.35 23.01 -5.70
CA ASP A 196 -4.62 23.70 -5.47
C ASP A 196 -4.52 25.16 -5.95
N PRO A 197 -5.54 25.71 -6.66
CA PRO A 197 -5.52 27.08 -7.16
C PRO A 197 -5.40 28.16 -6.08
N GLN A 198 -5.88 27.90 -4.87
CA GLN A 198 -5.88 28.86 -3.75
C GLN A 198 -4.75 28.63 -2.76
N PHE A 199 -4.49 27.36 -2.42
CA PHE A 199 -3.57 26.98 -1.34
C PHE A 199 -2.30 26.28 -1.84
N GLY A 200 -2.12 26.19 -3.17
CA GLY A 200 -0.93 25.60 -3.79
C GLY A 200 -0.76 24.11 -3.46
N VAL A 201 0.50 23.67 -3.45
CA VAL A 201 0.87 22.25 -3.22
C VAL A 201 0.41 21.76 -1.84
N SER A 202 0.58 22.55 -0.79
CA SER A 202 0.21 22.18 0.57
C SER A 202 -1.29 21.95 0.72
N GLY A 203 -2.11 22.81 0.11
CA GLY A 203 -3.56 22.65 0.13
C GLY A 203 -4.01 21.36 -0.56
N SER A 204 -3.39 21.04 -1.69
CA SER A 204 -3.65 19.80 -2.43
C SER A 204 -3.26 18.57 -1.61
N ILE A 205 -2.07 18.55 -0.99
CA ILE A 205 -1.63 17.45 -0.12
C ILE A 205 -2.63 17.20 1.00
N VAL A 206 -3.04 18.26 1.72
CA VAL A 206 -4.01 18.14 2.82
C VAL A 206 -5.35 17.61 2.32
N LYS A 207 -5.81 18.04 1.16
CA LYS A 207 -7.05 17.57 0.53
C LYS A 207 -6.97 16.07 0.22
N PHE A 208 -5.90 15.60 -0.45
CA PHE A 208 -5.73 14.18 -0.76
C PHE A 208 -5.56 13.33 0.50
N MET A 209 -4.79 13.78 1.48
CA MET A 209 -4.69 13.11 2.77
C MET A 209 -6.04 12.98 3.45
N GLY A 210 -6.85 14.04 3.47
CA GLY A 210 -8.20 14.02 4.07
C GLY A 210 -9.12 12.99 3.40
N VAL A 211 -9.04 12.84 2.08
CA VAL A 211 -9.79 11.82 1.33
C VAL A 211 -9.37 10.41 1.73
N PHE A 212 -8.07 10.16 1.87
CA PHE A 212 -7.56 8.82 2.15
C PHE A 212 -7.63 8.43 3.63
N CYS A 213 -7.33 9.33 4.58
CA CYS A 213 -7.19 9.01 6.00
C CYS A 213 -8.41 8.30 6.61
N ILE A 214 -9.63 8.66 6.20
CA ILE A 214 -10.87 8.13 6.79
C ILE A 214 -10.95 6.61 6.66
N THR A 215 -10.60 6.09 5.49
CA THR A 215 -10.65 4.65 5.20
C THR A 215 -9.31 3.98 5.45
N GLN A 216 -8.20 4.68 5.24
CA GLN A 216 -6.88 4.07 5.31
C GLN A 216 -6.41 3.78 6.72
N ILE A 217 -6.76 4.61 7.71
CA ILE A 217 -6.37 4.32 9.11
C ILE A 217 -6.94 2.98 9.59
N PRO A 218 -8.25 2.69 9.46
CA PRO A 218 -8.78 1.37 9.79
C PRO A 218 -8.15 0.23 8.99
N ILE A 219 -7.87 0.45 7.69
CA ILE A 219 -7.25 -0.56 6.82
C ILE A 219 -5.82 -0.86 7.25
N ALA A 220 -5.03 0.16 7.56
CA ALA A 220 -3.66 0.01 8.02
C ALA A 220 -3.58 -0.76 9.37
N ILE A 221 -4.51 -0.50 10.28
CA ILE A 221 -4.63 -1.27 11.53
C ILE A 221 -4.96 -2.74 11.21
N ALA A 222 -5.90 -2.99 10.31
CA ALA A 222 -6.26 -4.35 9.89
C ALA A 222 -5.08 -5.07 9.21
N GLU A 223 -4.33 -4.38 8.33
CA GLU A 223 -3.11 -4.90 7.71
C GLU A 223 -2.05 -5.27 8.76
N GLY A 224 -1.83 -4.40 9.74
CA GLY A 224 -0.91 -4.66 10.84
C GLY A 224 -1.28 -5.92 11.62
N LEU A 225 -2.55 -6.07 12.01
CA LEU A 225 -3.06 -7.25 12.72
C LEU A 225 -2.94 -8.52 11.87
N LEU A 226 -3.32 -8.46 10.60
CA LEU A 226 -3.21 -9.59 9.69
C LEU A 226 -1.75 -10.01 9.48
N THR A 227 -0.83 -9.05 9.36
CA THR A 227 0.60 -9.32 9.23
C THR A 227 1.15 -10.04 10.46
N VAL A 228 0.75 -9.64 11.66
CA VAL A 228 1.10 -10.34 12.91
C VAL A 228 0.56 -11.78 12.92
N MET A 229 -0.69 -11.98 12.51
CA MET A 229 -1.28 -13.32 12.43
C MET A 229 -0.51 -14.24 11.47
N ILE A 230 -0.12 -13.73 10.31
CA ILE A 230 0.69 -14.49 9.33
C ILE A 230 2.08 -14.77 9.89
N TYR A 231 2.72 -13.78 10.50
CA TYR A 231 4.01 -13.94 11.18
C TYR A 231 3.97 -15.07 12.21
N ASP A 232 2.96 -15.09 13.09
CA ASP A 232 2.77 -16.13 14.09
C ASP A 232 2.61 -17.53 13.47
N GLN A 233 1.86 -17.63 12.36
CA GLN A 233 1.69 -18.91 11.65
C GLN A 233 2.99 -19.39 11.00
N LEU A 234 3.77 -18.49 10.40
CA LEU A 234 5.06 -18.84 9.81
C LEU A 234 6.05 -19.31 10.88
N THR A 235 6.07 -18.65 12.05
CA THR A 235 6.92 -19.02 13.19
C THR A 235 6.51 -20.37 13.78
N LYS A 236 5.21 -20.61 14.01
CA LYS A 236 4.68 -21.89 14.51
C LYS A 236 4.99 -23.07 13.60
N ARG A 237 4.98 -22.83 12.28
CA ARG A 237 5.31 -23.84 11.25
C ARG A 237 6.81 -23.97 11.02
N LYS A 238 7.66 -23.26 11.75
CA LYS A 238 9.12 -23.25 11.60
C LYS A 238 9.59 -22.87 10.17
N LEU A 239 8.80 -22.10 9.44
CA LEU A 239 9.15 -21.58 8.13
C LEU A 239 10.09 -20.37 8.24
N ILE A 240 10.07 -19.71 9.39
CA ILE A 240 10.99 -18.63 9.78
C ILE A 240 11.48 -18.90 11.20
N THR A 241 12.74 -18.54 11.46
CA THR A 241 13.29 -18.60 12.81
C THR A 241 12.92 -17.32 13.57
N ALA A 242 12.64 -17.45 14.88
CA ALA A 242 12.37 -16.27 15.71
C ALA A 242 13.57 -15.30 15.82
N GLU A 243 14.73 -15.65 15.28
CA GLU A 243 15.99 -14.89 15.39
C GLU A 243 16.35 -14.11 14.11
N THR A 244 15.56 -14.18 13.03
CA THR A 244 15.85 -13.43 11.82
C THR A 244 15.70 -11.93 12.05
N HIS A 245 16.84 -11.26 12.18
CA HIS A 245 17.18 -9.81 12.22
C HIS A 245 16.98 -9.09 13.52
#